data_497c1ded43e8b10de74e52f82da47757
#
_entry.id   497c1ded43e8b10de74e52f82da47757
#
_cell.length_a   1.000
_cell.length_b   1.000
_cell.length_c   1.000
_cell.angle_alpha   90.00
_cell.angle_beta   90.00
_cell.angle_gamma   90.00
#
_symmetry.space_group_name_H-M   'P 1'
#
loop_
_entity.id
_entity.type
_entity.pdbx_description
1 polymer ?
#
loop_
_entity_poly.entity_id
_entity_poly.type
_entity_poly.pdbx_seq_one_letter_code
_entity_poly.pdbx_strand_id
1 'polypeptide(L)'
;MFELKKTEGKARRGEFTCAHGTVQTPVFMNVGTQAAIKGGLSAEDLENIGCQVELSNTYHLHLRPTDKVIREMGGLHKFMTWDKPILTDSGGDQVFSLSSLRKIKEDGVYFSSHIDGRKIFMGPEESMQIQSNLGSDICMAFDECIENPSPRDYVIQSVQRTTRWLERCKAENARLNALEDTVNREQMLWGINQGGTYQDIRVDHMKRIADLDLPGYAIGGLAVGETAEEMYDIIEAVEPHMPVEKTRYLMGVGTPTNIIEAVARGVDFFDCVMPARNARHARLNTWQGAINLKNAKYQLDQRPIDPECDCPVCRRYSRAYIRHLFVAEETLALRLSVMHNLYFYNKLMERIRNALDEGSFEAFRREYSEKLARRI
;
A
#
# COMPACT_ATOMS: atom_id res chain seq x y z
N MET A 1 -7.22 15.87 -3.88
CA MET A 1 -6.72 16.51 -5.13
C MET A 1 -5.21 16.50 -5.12
N PHE A 2 -4.59 16.13 -6.24
CA PHE A 2 -3.14 16.07 -6.37
C PHE A 2 -2.58 17.35 -7.01
N GLU A 3 -1.48 17.85 -6.47
CA GLU A 3 -0.74 18.99 -7.04
C GLU A 3 0.72 18.61 -7.24
N LEU A 4 1.16 18.56 -8.50
CA LEU A 4 2.56 18.31 -8.85
C LEU A 4 3.36 19.60 -8.60
N LYS A 5 4.37 19.51 -7.74
CA LYS A 5 5.20 20.67 -7.35
C LYS A 5 6.51 20.75 -8.13
N LYS A 6 7.18 19.61 -8.34
CA LYS A 6 8.50 19.55 -8.94
C LYS A 6 8.77 18.18 -9.54
N THR A 7 9.58 18.14 -10.59
CA THR A 7 10.04 16.89 -11.19
C THR A 7 11.56 16.88 -11.30
N GLU A 8 12.13 15.68 -11.24
CA GLU A 8 13.52 15.43 -11.60
C GLU A 8 13.53 14.18 -12.47
N GLY A 9 13.75 14.35 -13.79
CA GLY A 9 13.44 13.29 -14.74
C GLY A 9 11.96 12.96 -14.67
N LYS A 10 11.62 11.68 -14.46
CA LYS A 10 10.24 11.25 -14.26
C LYS A 10 9.81 11.24 -12.79
N ALA A 11 10.75 11.38 -11.86
CA ALA A 11 10.46 11.42 -10.43
C ALA A 11 9.66 12.68 -10.09
N ARG A 12 8.66 12.53 -9.21
CA ARG A 12 7.66 13.55 -8.93
C ARG A 12 7.62 13.90 -7.45
N ARG A 13 7.68 15.19 -7.16
CA ARG A 13 7.43 15.75 -5.84
C ARG A 13 6.08 16.46 -5.86
N GLY A 14 5.17 16.07 -4.99
CA GLY A 14 3.83 16.64 -5.00
C GLY A 14 3.16 16.65 -3.64
N GLU A 15 1.90 17.09 -3.65
CA GLU A 15 1.00 17.09 -2.50
C GLU A 15 -0.36 16.54 -2.90
N PHE A 16 -0.93 15.71 -2.04
CA PHE A 16 -2.28 15.17 -2.19
C PHE A 16 -3.13 15.64 -1.01
N THR A 17 -4.28 16.25 -1.30
CA THR A 17 -5.18 16.76 -0.26
C THR A 17 -6.50 16.03 -0.29
N CYS A 18 -6.98 15.60 0.88
CA CYS A 18 -8.27 14.97 1.09
C CYS A 18 -8.93 15.54 2.36
N ALA A 19 -10.07 14.97 2.75
CA ALA A 19 -10.84 15.46 3.90
C ALA A 19 -10.02 15.45 5.21
N HIS A 20 -9.08 14.51 5.38
CA HIS A 20 -8.30 14.37 6.62
C HIS A 20 -6.88 14.93 6.52
N GLY A 21 -6.60 15.76 5.53
CA GLY A 21 -5.35 16.50 5.48
C GLY A 21 -4.59 16.37 4.17
N THR A 22 -3.37 16.91 4.16
CA THR A 22 -2.48 16.95 3.01
C THR A 22 -1.34 15.95 3.19
N VAL A 23 -1.07 15.18 2.16
CA VAL A 23 -0.01 14.17 2.11
C VAL A 23 1.10 14.67 1.21
N GLN A 24 2.33 14.63 1.72
CA GLN A 24 3.54 14.94 0.95
C GLN A 24 3.96 13.69 0.17
N THR A 25 4.14 13.80 -1.14
CA THR A 25 4.52 12.67 -1.99
C THR A 25 5.93 12.83 -2.57
N PRO A 26 6.65 11.73 -2.86
CA PRO A 26 6.25 10.32 -2.69
C PRO A 26 6.03 9.91 -1.24
N VAL A 27 5.14 8.92 -1.04
CA VAL A 27 4.73 8.48 0.29
C VAL A 27 4.60 6.95 0.35
N PHE A 28 4.93 6.38 1.52
CA PHE A 28 4.67 4.97 1.84
C PHE A 28 3.51 4.90 2.84
N MET A 29 2.51 4.07 2.54
CA MET A 29 1.36 3.85 3.42
C MET A 29 1.64 2.66 4.34
N ASN A 30 1.47 2.86 5.65
CA ASN A 30 1.64 1.76 6.60
C ASN A 30 0.35 0.93 6.67
N VAL A 31 0.50 -0.39 6.53
CA VAL A 31 -0.64 -1.31 6.38
C VAL A 31 -1.15 -1.77 7.74
N GLY A 32 -2.39 -1.39 8.06
CA GLY A 32 -3.13 -1.84 9.23
C GLY A 32 -4.29 -2.74 8.83
N THR A 33 -4.06 -4.04 8.77
CA THR A 33 -5.00 -5.02 8.21
C THR A 33 -6.36 -4.99 8.90
N GLN A 34 -6.38 -4.95 10.24
CA GLN A 34 -7.61 -5.00 11.03
C GLN A 34 -7.64 -3.87 12.07
N ALA A 35 -7.56 -2.62 11.60
CA ALA A 35 -7.54 -1.42 12.42
C ALA A 35 -6.35 -1.35 13.40
N ALA A 36 -5.28 -2.08 13.10
CA ALA A 36 -4.02 -2.06 13.84
C ALA A 36 -2.91 -2.63 12.97
N ILE A 37 -1.68 -2.24 13.24
CA ILE A 37 -0.50 -2.80 12.55
C ILE A 37 -0.13 -4.12 13.23
N LYS A 38 0.07 -5.18 12.46
CA LYS A 38 0.58 -6.45 12.98
C LYS A 38 1.94 -6.26 13.63
N GLY A 39 2.09 -6.77 14.86
CA GLY A 39 3.23 -6.51 15.70
C GLY A 39 2.92 -5.56 16.84
N GLY A 40 1.64 -5.16 16.96
CA GLY A 40 1.15 -4.42 18.14
C GLY A 40 1.34 -2.92 18.08
N LEU A 41 1.27 -2.29 16.91
CA LEU A 41 1.31 -0.84 16.79
C LEU A 41 -0.09 -0.24 16.66
N SER A 42 -0.32 0.82 17.43
CA SER A 42 -1.55 1.62 17.44
C SER A 42 -1.43 2.83 16.52
N ALA A 43 -2.54 3.57 16.38
CA ALA A 43 -2.57 4.86 15.68
C ALA A 43 -1.57 5.86 16.29
N GLU A 44 -1.46 5.89 17.62
CA GLU A 44 -0.47 6.75 18.31
C GLU A 44 0.96 6.40 17.91
N ASP A 45 1.27 5.11 17.81
CA ASP A 45 2.58 4.66 17.34
C ASP A 45 2.84 5.11 15.91
N LEU A 46 1.83 5.04 15.03
CA LEU A 46 1.94 5.51 13.65
C LEU A 46 2.24 7.00 13.57
N GLU A 47 1.62 7.81 14.42
CA GLU A 47 1.93 9.24 14.54
C GLU A 47 3.39 9.44 14.91
N ASN A 48 3.89 8.71 15.91
CA ASN A 48 5.24 8.83 16.45
C ASN A 48 6.33 8.41 15.44
N ILE A 49 5.99 7.60 14.44
CA ILE A 49 6.93 7.15 13.42
C ILE A 49 6.78 7.86 12.07
N GLY A 50 5.96 8.91 12.02
CA GLY A 50 5.86 9.77 10.84
C GLY A 50 4.99 9.22 9.72
N CYS A 51 4.03 8.33 10.03
CA CYS A 51 3.07 7.85 9.05
C CYS A 51 2.16 8.99 8.58
N GLN A 52 1.98 9.14 7.27
CA GLN A 52 1.07 10.13 6.72
C GLN A 52 -0.26 9.53 6.30
N VAL A 53 -0.25 8.28 5.81
CA VAL A 53 -1.44 7.58 5.32
C VAL A 53 -1.42 6.16 5.86
N GLU A 54 -2.52 5.75 6.48
CA GLU A 54 -2.73 4.36 6.90
C GLU A 54 -3.54 3.66 5.83
N LEU A 55 -3.20 2.40 5.51
CA LEU A 55 -3.98 1.55 4.62
C LEU A 55 -4.72 0.51 5.43
N SER A 56 -6.05 0.46 5.28
CA SER A 56 -6.92 -0.52 5.94
C SER A 56 -7.47 -1.52 4.94
N ASN A 57 -7.71 -2.74 5.42
CA ASN A 57 -8.14 -3.85 4.56
C ASN A 57 -9.65 -4.04 4.61
N THR A 58 -10.31 -3.82 3.49
CA THR A 58 -11.77 -3.90 3.35
C THR A 58 -12.32 -5.30 3.60
N TYR A 59 -11.69 -6.33 3.04
CA TYR A 59 -12.14 -7.71 3.19
C TYR A 59 -12.14 -8.15 4.66
N HIS A 60 -11.03 -7.95 5.36
CA HIS A 60 -10.91 -8.36 6.76
C HIS A 60 -11.86 -7.59 7.67
N LEU A 61 -12.02 -6.30 7.45
CA LEU A 61 -12.91 -5.47 8.27
C LEU A 61 -14.39 -5.74 7.99
N HIS A 62 -14.74 -6.11 6.75
CA HIS A 62 -16.09 -6.54 6.40
C HIS A 62 -16.48 -7.84 7.13
N LEU A 63 -15.54 -8.78 7.24
CA LEU A 63 -15.77 -10.03 7.96
C LEU A 63 -15.81 -9.82 9.47
N ARG A 64 -14.95 -8.94 10.00
CA ARG A 64 -14.79 -8.75 11.44
C ARG A 64 -14.13 -7.39 11.75
N PRO A 65 -14.79 -6.48 12.46
CA PRO A 65 -16.06 -6.64 13.20
C PRO A 65 -17.31 -6.47 12.33
N THR A 66 -17.20 -6.21 11.08
CA THR A 66 -18.07 -5.79 10.00
C THR A 66 -18.01 -4.27 9.79
N ASP A 67 -18.17 -3.87 8.56
CA ASP A 67 -18.18 -2.45 8.20
C ASP A 67 -19.37 -1.69 8.81
N LYS A 68 -20.46 -2.39 9.08
CA LYS A 68 -21.64 -1.81 9.75
C LYS A 68 -21.33 -1.39 11.19
N VAL A 69 -20.59 -2.22 11.93
CA VAL A 69 -20.14 -1.87 13.29
C VAL A 69 -19.24 -0.63 13.23
N ILE A 70 -18.31 -0.59 12.30
CA ILE A 70 -17.40 0.55 12.14
C ILE A 70 -18.17 1.82 11.78
N ARG A 71 -19.17 1.72 10.89
CA ARG A 71 -20.06 2.85 10.57
C ARG A 71 -20.78 3.38 11.80
N GLU A 72 -21.35 2.51 12.63
CA GLU A 72 -22.01 2.89 13.89
C GLU A 72 -21.06 3.58 14.85
N MET A 73 -19.78 3.24 14.82
CA MET A 73 -18.74 3.89 15.63
C MET A 73 -18.20 5.18 14.98
N GLY A 74 -18.77 5.62 13.87
CA GLY A 74 -18.42 6.87 13.21
C GLY A 74 -17.37 6.78 12.11
N GLY A 75 -17.04 5.57 11.67
CA GLY A 75 -16.02 5.30 10.65
C GLY A 75 -14.69 4.90 11.24
N LEU A 76 -13.76 4.45 10.38
CA LEU A 76 -12.45 3.95 10.81
C LEU A 76 -11.62 4.97 11.59
N HIS A 77 -11.65 6.23 11.17
CA HIS A 77 -10.88 7.29 11.84
C HIS A 77 -11.22 7.38 13.32
N LYS A 78 -12.52 7.40 13.63
CA LYS A 78 -12.98 7.43 15.04
C LYS A 78 -12.77 6.09 15.74
N PHE A 79 -13.00 4.99 15.02
CA PHE A 79 -12.90 3.65 15.58
C PHE A 79 -11.48 3.32 16.05
N MET A 80 -10.46 3.62 15.24
CA MET A 80 -9.07 3.36 15.58
C MET A 80 -8.31 4.59 16.11
N THR A 81 -8.99 5.72 16.27
CA THR A 81 -8.41 7.01 16.73
C THR A 81 -7.24 7.49 15.87
N TRP A 82 -7.39 7.41 14.56
CA TRP A 82 -6.46 7.94 13.57
C TRP A 82 -7.16 9.06 12.79
N ASP A 83 -6.66 10.29 12.89
CA ASP A 83 -7.31 11.47 12.32
C ASP A 83 -6.68 11.95 11.00
N LYS A 84 -5.75 11.18 10.46
CA LYS A 84 -5.07 11.48 9.19
C LYS A 84 -5.63 10.62 8.05
N PRO A 85 -5.16 10.81 6.81
CA PRO A 85 -5.68 10.08 5.67
C PRO A 85 -5.64 8.56 5.82
N ILE A 86 -6.69 7.91 5.33
CA ILE A 86 -6.81 6.46 5.22
C ILE A 86 -7.13 6.11 3.76
N LEU A 87 -6.41 5.12 3.23
CA LEU A 87 -6.77 4.44 2.00
C LEU A 87 -7.30 3.06 2.34
N THR A 88 -8.44 2.67 1.75
CA THR A 88 -8.94 1.30 1.83
C THR A 88 -8.72 0.60 0.51
N ASP A 89 -8.23 -0.65 0.55
CA ASP A 89 -8.20 -1.49 -0.63
C ASP A 89 -9.63 -1.94 -0.98
N SER A 90 -9.80 -2.56 -2.15
CA SER A 90 -11.14 -2.96 -2.60
C SER A 90 -11.64 -4.26 -1.98
N GLY A 91 -10.76 -5.02 -1.32
CA GLY A 91 -11.03 -6.38 -0.87
C GLY A 91 -10.83 -7.42 -1.96
N GLY A 92 -10.63 -7.02 -3.21
CA GLY A 92 -10.50 -7.93 -4.35
C GLY A 92 -9.32 -8.89 -4.23
N ASP A 93 -8.15 -8.38 -3.87
CA ASP A 93 -6.95 -9.21 -3.73
C ASP A 93 -7.16 -10.36 -2.72
N GLN A 94 -7.77 -10.07 -1.56
CA GLN A 94 -8.03 -11.08 -0.54
C GLN A 94 -9.10 -12.08 -0.98
N VAL A 95 -10.13 -11.62 -1.69
CA VAL A 95 -11.15 -12.52 -2.27
C VAL A 95 -10.50 -13.54 -3.19
N PHE A 96 -9.55 -13.11 -4.03
CA PHE A 96 -8.85 -13.98 -4.97
C PHE A 96 -7.75 -14.82 -4.34
N SER A 97 -7.11 -14.36 -3.25
CA SER A 97 -5.99 -15.07 -2.61
C SER A 97 -6.40 -15.97 -1.44
N LEU A 98 -7.41 -15.59 -0.65
CA LEU A 98 -7.79 -16.28 0.58
C LEU A 98 -8.97 -17.23 0.39
N SER A 99 -9.72 -17.11 -0.69
CA SER A 99 -10.88 -17.97 -0.97
C SER A 99 -10.47 -19.13 -1.89
N SER A 100 -10.59 -20.35 -1.39
CA SER A 100 -10.33 -21.56 -2.18
C SER A 100 -11.50 -21.92 -3.11
N LEU A 101 -12.70 -21.49 -2.77
CA LEU A 101 -13.94 -21.75 -3.53
C LEU A 101 -14.51 -20.40 -3.96
N ARG A 102 -14.19 -19.98 -5.17
CA ARG A 102 -14.72 -18.74 -5.73
C ARG A 102 -15.32 -18.97 -7.10
N LYS A 103 -16.31 -18.16 -7.43
CA LYS A 103 -16.95 -18.14 -8.74
C LYS A 103 -17.04 -16.69 -9.21
N ILE A 104 -16.35 -16.40 -10.32
CA ILE A 104 -16.32 -15.07 -10.92
C ILE A 104 -17.42 -14.99 -11.96
N LYS A 105 -18.28 -13.97 -11.84
CA LYS A 105 -19.32 -13.64 -12.82
C LYS A 105 -19.23 -12.15 -13.16
N GLU A 106 -20.02 -11.73 -14.15
CA GLU A 106 -20.07 -10.30 -14.55
C GLU A 106 -20.56 -9.40 -13.41
N ASP A 107 -21.48 -9.87 -12.58
CA ASP A 107 -21.99 -9.08 -11.46
C ASP A 107 -21.02 -8.98 -10.27
N GLY A 108 -20.11 -9.94 -10.12
CA GLY A 108 -19.15 -9.94 -9.02
C GLY A 108 -18.60 -11.33 -8.74
N VAL A 109 -18.13 -11.52 -7.52
CA VAL A 109 -17.47 -12.76 -7.08
C VAL A 109 -18.25 -13.39 -5.94
N TYR A 110 -18.56 -14.68 -6.08
CA TYR A 110 -19.13 -15.51 -5.04
C TYR A 110 -18.02 -16.35 -4.41
N PHE A 111 -17.89 -16.31 -3.11
CA PHE A 111 -16.79 -17.01 -2.40
C PHE A 111 -17.20 -17.40 -1.00
N SER A 112 -16.32 -18.16 -0.32
CA SER A 112 -16.53 -18.58 1.07
C SER A 112 -15.55 -17.82 1.99
N SER A 113 -16.04 -17.36 3.15
CA SER A 113 -15.20 -16.73 4.16
C SER A 113 -14.11 -17.70 4.62
N HIS A 114 -12.87 -17.21 4.73
CA HIS A 114 -11.75 -18.00 5.25
C HIS A 114 -11.84 -18.23 6.78
N ILE A 115 -12.72 -17.51 7.48
CA ILE A 115 -12.90 -17.63 8.93
C ILE A 115 -13.84 -18.76 9.28
N ASP A 116 -15.04 -18.80 8.66
CA ASP A 116 -16.13 -19.69 9.03
C ASP A 116 -16.80 -20.43 7.86
N GLY A 117 -16.30 -20.24 6.64
CA GLY A 117 -16.85 -20.87 5.44
C GLY A 117 -18.16 -20.27 4.95
N ARG A 118 -18.65 -19.19 5.54
CA ARG A 118 -19.90 -18.53 5.14
C ARG A 118 -19.78 -18.04 3.69
N LYS A 119 -20.87 -18.23 2.92
CA LYS A 119 -20.93 -17.75 1.53
C LYS A 119 -21.13 -16.25 1.49
N ILE A 120 -20.31 -15.58 0.68
CA ILE A 120 -20.29 -14.12 0.55
C ILE A 120 -20.28 -13.76 -0.93
N PHE A 121 -21.02 -12.69 -1.26
CA PHE A 121 -20.93 -12.05 -2.56
C PHE A 121 -20.26 -10.69 -2.41
N MET A 122 -19.30 -10.38 -3.29
CA MET A 122 -18.69 -9.06 -3.39
C MET A 122 -18.53 -8.69 -4.86
N GLY A 123 -19.08 -7.52 -5.20
CA GLY A 123 -18.93 -6.92 -6.51
C GLY A 123 -18.59 -5.44 -6.37
N PRO A 124 -18.57 -4.69 -7.48
CA PRO A 124 -18.23 -3.27 -7.47
C PRO A 124 -19.07 -2.46 -6.48
N GLU A 125 -20.38 -2.58 -6.51
CA GLU A 125 -21.28 -1.81 -5.62
C GLU A 125 -21.09 -2.19 -4.17
N GLU A 126 -20.98 -3.49 -3.86
CA GLU A 126 -20.77 -3.99 -2.49
C GLU A 126 -19.44 -3.49 -1.93
N SER A 127 -18.38 -3.54 -2.72
CA SER A 127 -17.07 -3.02 -2.30
C SER A 127 -17.13 -1.53 -2.01
N MET A 128 -17.78 -0.74 -2.86
CA MET A 128 -17.94 0.69 -2.63
C MET A 128 -18.77 0.98 -1.39
N GLN A 129 -19.83 0.23 -1.14
CA GLN A 129 -20.68 0.37 0.05
C GLN A 129 -19.90 0.07 1.33
N ILE A 130 -19.11 -1.00 1.32
CA ILE A 130 -18.26 -1.36 2.46
C ILE A 130 -17.24 -0.25 2.74
N GLN A 131 -16.53 0.22 1.72
CA GLN A 131 -15.53 1.27 1.87
C GLN A 131 -16.16 2.61 2.31
N SER A 132 -17.37 2.90 1.84
CA SER A 132 -18.15 4.07 2.29
C SER A 132 -18.46 3.96 3.79
N ASN A 133 -18.88 2.80 4.27
CA ASN A 133 -19.13 2.54 5.69
C ASN A 133 -17.86 2.70 6.53
N LEU A 134 -16.72 2.29 6.00
CA LEU A 134 -15.42 2.48 6.65
C LEU A 134 -15.00 3.96 6.70
N GLY A 135 -15.42 4.76 5.72
CA GLY A 135 -15.19 6.20 5.71
C GLY A 135 -13.78 6.62 5.30
N SER A 136 -13.06 5.80 4.54
CA SER A 136 -11.72 6.15 4.06
C SER A 136 -11.73 7.39 3.18
N ASP A 137 -10.57 8.02 3.05
CA ASP A 137 -10.38 9.19 2.18
C ASP A 137 -10.21 8.77 0.72
N ILE A 138 -9.54 7.63 0.53
CA ILE A 138 -9.32 7.03 -0.78
C ILE A 138 -9.86 5.61 -0.74
N CYS A 139 -10.73 5.29 -1.70
CA CYS A 139 -11.23 3.93 -1.89
C CYS A 139 -10.72 3.39 -3.23
N MET A 140 -10.27 2.14 -3.23
CA MET A 140 -9.78 1.49 -4.45
C MET A 140 -10.91 0.78 -5.18
N ALA A 141 -10.86 0.81 -6.50
CA ALA A 141 -11.82 0.11 -7.35
C ALA A 141 -11.77 -1.40 -7.12
N PHE A 142 -12.93 -2.05 -7.22
CA PHE A 142 -13.00 -3.51 -7.17
C PHE A 142 -12.57 -4.07 -8.53
N ASP A 143 -11.52 -4.86 -8.54
CA ASP A 143 -10.90 -5.40 -9.75
C ASP A 143 -10.66 -6.91 -9.63
N GLU A 144 -10.40 -7.54 -10.77
CA GLU A 144 -9.97 -8.94 -10.78
C GLU A 144 -8.45 -8.99 -10.72
N CYS A 145 -7.91 -9.57 -9.64
CA CYS A 145 -6.48 -9.83 -9.49
C CYS A 145 -6.17 -11.21 -10.08
N ILE A 146 -5.57 -11.24 -11.26
CA ILE A 146 -5.25 -12.49 -11.96
C ILE A 146 -3.92 -13.08 -11.49
N GLU A 147 -3.79 -14.41 -11.66
CA GLU A 147 -2.53 -15.11 -11.41
C GLU A 147 -1.48 -14.73 -12.46
N ASN A 148 -0.21 -14.82 -12.09
CA ASN A 148 0.90 -14.62 -13.00
C ASN A 148 1.78 -15.90 -13.01
N PRO A 149 2.01 -16.52 -14.19
CA PRO A 149 1.50 -16.12 -15.51
C PRO A 149 0.05 -16.54 -15.77
N SER A 150 -0.63 -15.83 -16.66
CA SER A 150 -1.97 -16.16 -17.13
C SER A 150 -2.02 -16.12 -18.65
N PRO A 151 -2.89 -16.96 -19.30
CA PRO A 151 -3.05 -16.93 -20.73
C PRO A 151 -3.52 -15.57 -21.23
N ARG A 152 -2.97 -15.12 -22.35
CA ARG A 152 -3.25 -13.80 -22.93
C ARG A 152 -4.74 -13.54 -23.13
N ASP A 153 -5.48 -14.52 -23.67
CA ASP A 153 -6.91 -14.35 -23.93
C ASP A 153 -7.71 -14.13 -22.66
N TYR A 154 -7.35 -14.85 -21.59
CA TYR A 154 -7.97 -14.65 -20.28
C TYR A 154 -7.66 -13.26 -19.72
N VAL A 155 -6.43 -12.79 -19.85
CA VAL A 155 -6.02 -11.46 -19.38
C VAL A 155 -6.83 -10.37 -20.09
N ILE A 156 -7.04 -10.49 -21.41
CA ILE A 156 -7.84 -9.55 -22.18
C ILE A 156 -9.28 -9.49 -21.64
N GLN A 157 -9.91 -10.64 -21.39
CA GLN A 157 -11.28 -10.72 -20.84
C GLN A 157 -11.34 -10.11 -19.44
N SER A 158 -10.38 -10.43 -18.60
CA SER A 158 -10.29 -9.92 -17.23
C SER A 158 -10.18 -8.40 -17.20
N VAL A 159 -9.32 -7.83 -18.03
CA VAL A 159 -9.11 -6.38 -18.14
C VAL A 159 -10.38 -5.67 -18.61
N GLN A 160 -11.08 -6.25 -19.57
CA GLN A 160 -12.37 -5.71 -20.03
C GLN A 160 -13.42 -5.72 -18.91
N ARG A 161 -13.48 -6.80 -18.15
CA ARG A 161 -14.37 -6.89 -16.97
C ARG A 161 -13.97 -5.86 -15.92
N THR A 162 -12.70 -5.74 -15.60
CA THR A 162 -12.18 -4.75 -14.66
C THR A 162 -12.58 -3.32 -15.08
N THR A 163 -12.56 -3.01 -16.35
CA THR A 163 -13.00 -1.71 -16.88
C THR A 163 -14.49 -1.49 -16.63
N ARG A 164 -15.33 -2.49 -16.92
CA ARG A 164 -16.78 -2.40 -16.67
C ARG A 164 -17.07 -2.26 -15.18
N TRP A 165 -16.36 -3.00 -14.35
CA TRP A 165 -16.47 -2.90 -12.90
C TRP A 165 -16.07 -1.53 -12.38
N LEU A 166 -15.05 -0.91 -12.97
CA LEU A 166 -14.63 0.44 -12.59
C LEU A 166 -15.71 1.48 -12.88
N GLU A 167 -16.39 1.36 -14.01
CA GLU A 167 -17.52 2.24 -14.35
C GLU A 167 -18.65 2.10 -13.30
N ARG A 168 -18.94 0.86 -12.88
CA ARG A 168 -19.91 0.60 -11.83
C ARG A 168 -19.46 1.16 -10.48
N CYS A 169 -18.19 1.01 -10.11
CA CYS A 169 -17.62 1.60 -8.91
C CYS A 169 -17.77 3.13 -8.91
N LYS A 170 -17.48 3.76 -10.04
CA LYS A 170 -17.59 5.23 -10.18
C LYS A 170 -19.01 5.71 -9.95
N ALA A 171 -20.00 5.04 -10.55
CA ALA A 171 -21.40 5.38 -10.37
C ALA A 171 -21.85 5.21 -8.92
N GLU A 172 -21.46 4.09 -8.29
CA GLU A 172 -21.85 3.82 -6.89
C GLU A 172 -21.16 4.78 -5.90
N ASN A 173 -19.88 5.07 -6.10
CA ASN A 173 -19.16 6.05 -5.28
C ASN A 173 -19.85 7.42 -5.33
N ALA A 174 -20.23 7.88 -6.52
CA ALA A 174 -20.96 9.14 -6.69
C ALA A 174 -22.33 9.11 -5.98
N ARG A 175 -23.06 8.00 -6.11
CA ARG A 175 -24.35 7.83 -5.45
C ARG A 175 -24.23 7.91 -3.93
N LEU A 176 -23.27 7.20 -3.36
CA LEU A 176 -23.02 7.16 -1.92
C LEU A 176 -22.59 8.52 -1.39
N ASN A 177 -21.73 9.23 -2.11
CA ASN A 177 -21.24 10.55 -1.69
C ASN A 177 -22.35 11.64 -1.74
N ALA A 178 -23.42 11.40 -2.48
CA ALA A 178 -24.58 12.30 -2.54
C ALA A 178 -25.53 12.13 -1.34
N LEU A 179 -25.43 11.02 -0.59
CA LEU A 179 -26.27 10.76 0.57
C LEU A 179 -25.81 11.59 1.78
N GLU A 180 -26.76 12.15 2.52
CA GLU A 180 -26.46 13.02 3.68
C GLU A 180 -25.80 12.28 4.84
N ASP A 181 -26.12 10.99 5.01
CA ASP A 181 -25.65 10.16 6.12
C ASP A 181 -24.37 9.36 5.84
N THR A 182 -23.75 9.59 4.70
CA THR A 182 -22.45 8.96 4.36
C THR A 182 -21.37 9.44 5.30
N VAL A 183 -20.55 8.51 5.80
CA VAL A 183 -19.49 8.80 6.78
C VAL A 183 -18.51 9.84 6.24
N ASN A 184 -18.03 9.65 5.02
CA ASN A 184 -17.11 10.58 4.36
C ASN A 184 -17.59 10.87 2.93
N ARG A 185 -18.27 11.99 2.75
CA ARG A 185 -18.84 12.39 1.45
C ARG A 185 -17.80 12.92 0.46
N GLU A 186 -16.56 13.07 0.89
CA GLU A 186 -15.43 13.51 0.06
C GLU A 186 -14.51 12.33 -0.32
N GLN A 187 -14.96 11.10 -0.10
CA GLN A 187 -14.19 9.90 -0.45
C GLN A 187 -13.91 9.86 -1.95
N MET A 188 -12.63 9.65 -2.31
CA MET A 188 -12.17 9.62 -3.69
C MET A 188 -11.93 8.19 -4.15
N LEU A 189 -12.50 7.84 -5.30
CA LEU A 189 -12.27 6.54 -5.95
C LEU A 189 -11.03 6.62 -6.85
N TRP A 190 -10.10 5.69 -6.67
CA TRP A 190 -8.95 5.50 -7.58
C TRP A 190 -9.14 4.23 -8.41
N GLY A 191 -8.80 4.33 -9.71
CA GLY A 191 -8.83 3.20 -10.63
C GLY A 191 -7.56 2.36 -10.54
N ILE A 192 -7.64 1.12 -11.04
CA ILE A 192 -6.51 0.19 -11.02
C ILE A 192 -6.24 -0.33 -12.43
N ASN A 193 -5.01 -0.13 -12.89
CA ASN A 193 -4.50 -0.70 -14.13
C ASN A 193 -4.13 -2.16 -13.90
N GLN A 194 -4.60 -3.05 -14.76
CA GLN A 194 -4.28 -4.46 -14.77
C GLN A 194 -3.76 -4.87 -16.16
N GLY A 195 -3.36 -6.11 -16.33
CA GLY A 195 -2.86 -6.64 -17.62
C GLY A 195 -1.69 -7.61 -17.49
N GLY A 196 -1.36 -8.06 -16.27
CA GLY A 196 -0.23 -8.97 -16.04
C GLY A 196 1.09 -8.35 -16.48
N THR A 197 1.91 -9.13 -17.18
CA THR A 197 3.16 -8.64 -17.77
C THR A 197 3.07 -8.38 -19.27
N TYR A 198 1.85 -8.32 -19.81
CA TYR A 198 1.61 -7.98 -21.23
C TYR A 198 1.56 -6.45 -21.38
N GLN A 199 2.64 -5.88 -21.88
CA GLN A 199 2.78 -4.41 -21.97
C GLN A 199 1.69 -3.77 -22.81
N ASP A 200 1.34 -4.35 -23.95
CA ASP A 200 0.30 -3.83 -24.84
C ASP A 200 -1.09 -3.81 -24.19
N ILE A 201 -1.42 -4.85 -23.42
CA ILE A 201 -2.69 -4.93 -22.68
C ILE A 201 -2.70 -3.87 -21.56
N ARG A 202 -1.60 -3.72 -20.86
CA ARG A 202 -1.43 -2.71 -19.81
C ARG A 202 -1.64 -1.29 -20.36
N VAL A 203 -1.02 -0.98 -21.47
CA VAL A 203 -1.12 0.34 -22.12
C VAL A 203 -2.54 0.61 -22.58
N ASP A 204 -3.16 -0.33 -23.30
CA ASP A 204 -4.54 -0.19 -23.76
C ASP A 204 -5.51 0.02 -22.58
N HIS A 205 -5.38 -0.79 -21.53
CA HIS A 205 -6.21 -0.65 -20.34
C HIS A 205 -6.01 0.70 -19.66
N MET A 206 -4.75 1.16 -19.51
CA MET A 206 -4.49 2.46 -18.89
C MET A 206 -5.14 3.61 -19.65
N LYS A 207 -5.07 3.59 -20.98
CA LYS A 207 -5.73 4.59 -21.83
C LYS A 207 -7.23 4.62 -21.58
N ARG A 208 -7.87 3.44 -21.49
CA ARG A 208 -9.32 3.33 -21.28
C ARG A 208 -9.74 3.86 -19.91
N ILE A 209 -9.05 3.48 -18.84
CA ILE A 209 -9.43 3.93 -17.50
C ILE A 209 -9.10 5.41 -17.28
N ALA A 210 -8.07 5.94 -17.92
CA ALA A 210 -7.75 7.37 -17.89
C ALA A 210 -8.91 8.24 -18.39
N ASP A 211 -9.67 7.74 -19.36
CA ASP A 211 -10.84 8.44 -19.91
C ASP A 211 -11.98 8.60 -18.89
N LEU A 212 -11.98 7.84 -17.81
CA LEU A 212 -12.98 7.98 -16.75
C LEU A 212 -12.72 9.16 -15.82
N ASP A 213 -11.60 9.83 -15.95
CA ASP A 213 -11.22 11.03 -15.19
C ASP A 213 -11.37 10.86 -13.67
N LEU A 214 -10.63 9.90 -13.12
CA LEU A 214 -10.60 9.63 -11.67
C LEU A 214 -9.51 10.45 -10.99
N PRO A 215 -9.63 10.70 -9.67
CA PRO A 215 -8.63 11.47 -8.90
C PRO A 215 -7.25 10.84 -8.80
N GLY A 216 -7.14 9.53 -9.01
CA GLY A 216 -5.87 8.81 -8.96
C GLY A 216 -5.96 7.46 -9.65
N TYR A 217 -4.80 6.90 -9.97
CA TYR A 217 -4.69 5.63 -10.67
C TYR A 217 -3.58 4.80 -10.07
N ALA A 218 -3.86 3.51 -9.88
CA ALA A 218 -2.89 2.55 -9.40
C ALA A 218 -2.46 1.62 -10.52
N ILE A 219 -1.27 1.05 -10.36
CA ILE A 219 -0.78 -0.09 -11.13
C ILE A 219 -0.86 -1.29 -10.17
N GLY A 220 -1.76 -2.21 -10.44
CA GLY A 220 -1.97 -3.39 -9.61
C GLY A 220 -1.50 -4.67 -10.30
N GLY A 221 -1.52 -5.78 -9.55
CA GLY A 221 -1.20 -7.09 -10.11
C GLY A 221 0.27 -7.30 -10.42
N LEU A 222 1.16 -6.52 -9.85
CA LEU A 222 2.61 -6.71 -9.90
C LEU A 222 3.12 -7.20 -8.53
N ALA A 223 4.41 -7.58 -8.44
CA ALA A 223 5.01 -8.22 -7.26
C ALA A 223 4.32 -9.56 -6.91
N VAL A 224 3.90 -10.29 -7.95
CA VAL A 224 3.20 -11.58 -7.85
C VAL A 224 3.96 -12.69 -8.61
N GLY A 225 5.29 -12.61 -8.61
CA GLY A 225 6.16 -13.63 -9.21
C GLY A 225 7.01 -13.17 -10.39
N GLU A 226 6.76 -11.99 -10.96
CA GLU A 226 7.65 -11.41 -11.97
C GLU A 226 8.94 -10.89 -11.34
N THR A 227 9.97 -10.69 -12.18
CA THR A 227 11.22 -10.08 -11.75
C THR A 227 11.03 -8.57 -11.52
N ALA A 228 11.94 -7.96 -10.75
CA ALA A 228 11.95 -6.49 -10.57
C ALA A 228 12.07 -5.78 -11.92
N GLU A 229 12.91 -6.29 -12.82
CA GLU A 229 13.10 -5.73 -14.15
C GLU A 229 11.81 -5.74 -14.97
N GLU A 230 11.09 -6.87 -14.98
CA GLU A 230 9.77 -6.96 -15.64
C GLU A 230 8.78 -5.96 -15.05
N MET A 231 8.78 -5.79 -13.74
CA MET A 231 7.93 -4.81 -13.06
C MET A 231 8.28 -3.38 -13.52
N TYR A 232 9.57 -3.04 -13.57
CA TYR A 232 10.01 -1.72 -14.01
C TYR A 232 9.64 -1.46 -15.48
N ASP A 233 9.75 -2.46 -16.33
CA ASP A 233 9.34 -2.37 -17.74
C ASP A 233 7.86 -2.07 -17.89
N ILE A 234 7.02 -2.68 -17.05
CA ILE A 234 5.57 -2.40 -17.03
C ILE A 234 5.31 -0.96 -16.60
N ILE A 235 5.96 -0.48 -15.54
CA ILE A 235 5.81 0.90 -15.08
C ILE A 235 6.19 1.88 -16.20
N GLU A 236 7.32 1.64 -16.84
CA GLU A 236 7.81 2.48 -17.95
C GLU A 236 6.84 2.49 -19.15
N ALA A 237 6.21 1.36 -19.45
CA ALA A 237 5.23 1.25 -20.53
C ALA A 237 3.94 2.01 -20.22
N VAL A 238 3.47 1.95 -18.98
CA VAL A 238 2.18 2.52 -18.54
C VAL A 238 2.28 4.02 -18.24
N GLU A 239 3.39 4.45 -17.66
CA GLU A 239 3.60 5.82 -17.14
C GLU A 239 3.24 6.93 -18.15
N PRO A 240 3.64 6.87 -19.44
CA PRO A 240 3.30 7.93 -20.40
C PRO A 240 1.79 8.10 -20.63
N HIS A 241 0.99 7.10 -20.27
CA HIS A 241 -0.46 7.10 -20.45
C HIS A 241 -1.21 7.43 -19.15
N MET A 242 -0.50 7.62 -18.06
CA MET A 242 -1.08 8.07 -16.78
C MET A 242 -1.19 9.59 -16.77
N PRO A 243 -2.36 10.15 -16.43
CA PRO A 243 -2.53 11.60 -16.38
C PRO A 243 -1.52 12.25 -15.42
N VAL A 244 -0.87 13.33 -15.89
CA VAL A 244 0.19 14.03 -15.14
C VAL A 244 -0.36 14.68 -13.86
N GLU A 245 -1.59 15.17 -13.92
CA GLU A 245 -2.24 15.89 -12.81
C GLU A 245 -2.90 14.97 -11.76
N LYS A 246 -2.79 13.64 -11.94
CA LYS A 246 -3.38 12.67 -11.02
C LYS A 246 -2.32 11.91 -10.27
N THR A 247 -2.69 11.39 -9.10
CA THR A 247 -1.81 10.57 -8.26
C THR A 247 -1.56 9.20 -8.91
N ARG A 248 -0.37 8.67 -8.73
CA ARG A 248 0.05 7.36 -9.24
C ARG A 248 0.48 6.45 -8.09
N TYR A 249 -0.14 5.29 -7.99
CA TYR A 249 0.04 4.35 -6.89
C TYR A 249 0.50 2.99 -7.42
N LEU A 250 1.65 2.49 -6.94
CA LEU A 250 2.13 1.14 -7.24
C LEU A 250 1.78 0.22 -6.07
N MET A 251 0.79 -0.64 -6.27
CA MET A 251 0.21 -1.47 -5.22
C MET A 251 1.12 -2.62 -4.82
N GLY A 252 1.29 -2.80 -3.50
CA GLY A 252 1.97 -3.95 -2.93
C GLY A 252 3.49 -3.95 -3.06
N VAL A 253 4.11 -2.83 -3.42
CA VAL A 253 5.56 -2.70 -3.64
C VAL A 253 6.15 -1.74 -2.61
N GLY A 254 7.25 -2.03 -1.96
CA GLY A 254 8.07 -3.23 -2.03
C GLY A 254 9.32 -3.04 -1.18
N THR A 255 10.47 -3.55 -1.65
CA THR A 255 11.74 -3.31 -0.98
C THR A 255 12.16 -1.84 -1.09
N PRO A 256 13.07 -1.35 -0.23
CA PRO A 256 13.58 0.01 -0.36
C PRO A 256 14.12 0.32 -1.77
N THR A 257 14.83 -0.62 -2.38
CA THR A 257 15.34 -0.48 -3.75
C THR A 257 14.21 -0.39 -4.77
N ASN A 258 13.17 -1.24 -4.66
CA ASN A 258 12.01 -1.17 -5.55
C ASN A 258 11.33 0.20 -5.47
N ILE A 259 11.22 0.76 -4.27
CA ILE A 259 10.60 2.07 -4.05
C ILE A 259 11.42 3.17 -4.74
N ILE A 260 12.74 3.20 -4.51
CA ILE A 260 13.63 4.20 -5.13
C ILE A 260 13.51 4.13 -6.67
N GLU A 261 13.57 2.92 -7.23
CA GLU A 261 13.50 2.72 -8.68
C GLU A 261 12.12 3.07 -9.24
N ALA A 262 11.04 2.80 -8.51
CA ALA A 262 9.69 3.16 -8.93
C ALA A 262 9.45 4.68 -8.83
N VAL A 263 9.98 5.35 -7.81
CA VAL A 263 9.96 6.82 -7.73
C VAL A 263 10.65 7.43 -8.95
N ALA A 264 11.81 6.88 -9.33
CA ALA A 264 12.55 7.33 -10.53
C ALA A 264 11.70 7.20 -11.80
N ARG A 265 10.70 6.32 -11.80
CA ARG A 265 9.79 6.06 -12.93
C ARG A 265 8.44 6.77 -12.83
N GLY A 266 8.25 7.60 -11.80
CA GLY A 266 7.09 8.49 -11.70
C GLY A 266 5.97 8.02 -10.76
N VAL A 267 6.25 7.09 -9.85
CA VAL A 267 5.26 6.61 -8.86
C VAL A 267 5.26 7.51 -7.62
N ASP A 268 4.07 7.78 -7.08
CA ASP A 268 3.85 8.69 -5.96
C ASP A 268 3.50 7.98 -4.64
N PHE A 269 2.71 6.91 -4.69
CA PHE A 269 2.19 6.19 -3.51
C PHE A 269 2.64 4.73 -3.53
N PHE A 270 2.94 4.21 -2.35
CA PHE A 270 3.39 2.84 -2.15
C PHE A 270 2.73 2.24 -0.92
N ASP A 271 2.58 0.91 -0.91
CA ASP A 271 2.30 0.11 0.26
C ASP A 271 2.99 -1.24 0.14
N CYS A 272 3.31 -1.85 1.26
CA CYS A 272 3.79 -3.23 1.28
C CYS A 272 3.68 -3.78 2.70
N VAL A 273 3.33 -5.05 2.82
CA VAL A 273 3.32 -5.75 4.12
C VAL A 273 4.71 -6.22 4.53
N MET A 274 5.65 -6.22 3.59
CA MET A 274 7.00 -6.77 3.79
C MET A 274 7.77 -6.16 4.96
N PRO A 275 7.82 -4.83 5.17
CA PRO A 275 8.60 -4.28 6.28
C PRO A 275 8.13 -4.78 7.64
N ALA A 276 6.83 -4.87 7.89
CA ALA A 276 6.30 -5.41 9.14
C ALA A 276 6.50 -6.92 9.23
N ARG A 277 6.27 -7.65 8.14
CA ARG A 277 6.48 -9.10 8.09
C ARG A 277 7.93 -9.47 8.35
N ASN A 278 8.87 -8.84 7.65
CA ASN A 278 10.31 -9.06 7.84
C ASN A 278 10.73 -8.75 9.27
N ALA A 279 10.22 -7.65 9.83
CA ALA A 279 10.51 -7.26 11.20
C ALA A 279 10.10 -8.33 12.21
N ARG A 280 8.94 -8.93 12.02
CA ARG A 280 8.47 -10.03 12.90
C ARG A 280 9.36 -11.28 12.82
N HIS A 281 10.19 -11.38 11.81
CA HIS A 281 11.17 -12.45 11.62
C HIS A 281 12.62 -11.97 11.83
N ALA A 282 12.80 -10.86 12.55
CA ALA A 282 14.09 -10.28 12.90
C ALA A 282 14.92 -9.74 11.74
N ARG A 283 14.32 -9.59 10.56
CA ARG A 283 14.98 -8.96 9.42
C ARG A 283 14.69 -7.46 9.43
N LEU A 284 15.73 -6.67 9.67
CA LEU A 284 15.61 -5.24 9.93
C LEU A 284 16.41 -4.43 8.91
N ASN A 285 15.83 -3.32 8.49
CA ASN A 285 16.46 -2.41 7.52
C ASN A 285 17.40 -1.44 8.20
N THR A 286 18.57 -1.24 7.61
CA THR A 286 19.50 -0.17 8.00
C THR A 286 19.94 0.59 6.76
N TRP A 287 20.53 1.77 6.95
CA TRP A 287 21.06 2.58 5.85
C TRP A 287 22.28 1.95 5.18
N GLN A 288 22.82 0.87 5.74
CA GLN A 288 23.93 0.10 5.16
C GLN A 288 23.47 -1.19 4.50
N GLY A 289 22.23 -1.58 4.69
CA GLY A 289 21.65 -2.83 4.22
C GLY A 289 20.84 -3.53 5.30
N ALA A 290 20.25 -4.66 4.97
CA ALA A 290 19.41 -5.41 5.92
C ALA A 290 20.27 -6.32 6.81
N ILE A 291 19.89 -6.41 8.10
CA ILE A 291 20.48 -7.33 9.05
C ILE A 291 19.46 -8.36 9.50
N ASN A 292 19.93 -9.52 9.96
CA ASN A 292 19.11 -10.51 10.64
C ASN A 292 19.57 -10.62 12.10
N LEU A 293 18.78 -10.07 13.01
CA LEU A 293 19.16 -10.01 14.44
C LEU A 293 19.21 -11.36 15.13
N LYS A 294 18.67 -12.41 14.54
CA LYS A 294 18.81 -13.77 15.10
C LYS A 294 20.22 -14.32 14.95
N ASN A 295 21.05 -13.69 14.11
CA ASN A 295 22.44 -14.10 13.95
C ASN A 295 23.20 -13.96 15.27
N ALA A 296 23.95 -15.01 15.64
CA ALA A 296 24.72 -15.06 16.90
C ALA A 296 25.76 -13.94 17.03
N LYS A 297 26.24 -13.38 15.92
CA LYS A 297 27.21 -12.27 15.95
C LYS A 297 26.70 -11.02 16.64
N TYR A 298 25.37 -10.88 16.83
CA TYR A 298 24.77 -9.73 17.50
C TYR A 298 24.55 -9.93 19.01
N GLN A 299 24.88 -11.09 19.54
CA GLN A 299 24.63 -11.44 20.94
C GLN A 299 25.22 -10.43 21.95
N LEU A 300 26.37 -9.86 21.63
CA LEU A 300 27.05 -8.87 22.46
C LEU A 300 27.13 -7.48 21.81
N ASP A 301 26.32 -7.24 20.77
CA ASP A 301 26.36 -5.99 20.03
C ASP A 301 25.56 -4.92 20.76
N GLN A 302 26.26 -3.93 21.32
CA GLN A 302 25.67 -2.84 22.10
C GLN A 302 25.10 -1.70 21.25
N ARG A 303 25.35 -1.75 19.93
CA ARG A 303 24.85 -0.70 19.02
C ARG A 303 23.33 -0.82 18.84
N PRO A 304 22.66 0.29 18.46
CA PRO A 304 21.26 0.19 18.04
C PRO A 304 21.13 -0.61 16.74
N ILE A 305 19.90 -0.95 16.37
CA ILE A 305 19.63 -1.64 15.09
C ILE A 305 20.39 -0.94 13.96
N ASP A 306 20.26 0.38 13.88
CA ASP A 306 20.98 1.21 12.92
C ASP A 306 21.56 2.42 13.66
N PRO A 307 22.89 2.55 13.71
CA PRO A 307 23.54 3.75 14.32
C PRO A 307 23.17 5.06 13.63
N GLU A 308 22.71 5.02 12.38
CA GLU A 308 22.29 6.20 11.63
C GLU A 308 20.79 6.49 11.76
N CYS A 309 20.06 5.68 12.51
CA CYS A 309 18.60 5.82 12.69
C CYS A 309 18.29 6.48 14.01
N ASP A 310 17.37 7.44 14.00
CA ASP A 310 16.91 8.16 15.18
C ASP A 310 15.49 7.75 15.62
N CYS A 311 15.02 6.56 15.22
CA CYS A 311 13.70 6.08 15.61
C CYS A 311 13.63 5.85 17.14
N PRO A 312 12.43 5.80 17.73
CA PRO A 312 12.28 5.57 19.18
C PRO A 312 13.01 4.33 19.69
N VAL A 313 13.14 3.30 18.85
CA VAL A 313 13.80 2.04 19.22
C VAL A 313 15.32 2.19 19.17
N CYS A 314 15.88 2.77 18.11
CA CYS A 314 17.32 2.95 17.96
C CYS A 314 17.90 3.94 18.98
N ARG A 315 17.11 4.86 19.48
CA ARG A 315 17.54 5.80 20.54
C ARG A 315 17.70 5.13 21.91
N ARG A 316 17.14 3.94 22.10
CA ARG A 316 17.02 3.37 23.44
C ARG A 316 17.57 1.96 23.58
N TYR A 317 17.41 1.09 22.57
CA TYR A 317 17.66 -0.34 22.70
C TYR A 317 18.85 -0.79 21.86
N SER A 318 19.59 -1.79 22.36
CA SER A 318 20.70 -2.40 21.65
C SER A 318 20.24 -3.57 20.78
N ARG A 319 21.04 -3.90 19.78
CA ARG A 319 20.87 -5.12 18.98
C ARG A 319 20.85 -6.36 19.88
N ALA A 320 21.74 -6.40 20.88
CA ALA A 320 21.83 -7.52 21.81
C ALA A 320 20.51 -7.73 22.58
N TYR A 321 19.89 -6.65 23.05
CA TYR A 321 18.63 -6.72 23.79
C TYR A 321 17.50 -7.24 22.90
N ILE A 322 17.34 -6.66 21.71
CA ILE A 322 16.27 -7.05 20.79
C ILE A 322 16.45 -8.49 20.33
N ARG A 323 17.69 -8.90 20.05
CA ARG A 323 18.00 -10.30 19.71
C ARG A 323 17.58 -11.24 20.87
N HIS A 324 17.89 -10.88 22.10
CA HIS A 324 17.43 -11.63 23.27
C HIS A 324 15.91 -11.79 23.29
N LEU A 325 15.19 -10.72 23.01
CA LEU A 325 13.72 -10.76 23.00
C LEU A 325 13.19 -11.73 21.94
N PHE A 326 13.84 -11.83 20.77
CA PHE A 326 13.48 -12.83 19.76
C PHE A 326 13.78 -14.24 20.22
N VAL A 327 14.95 -14.47 20.79
CA VAL A 327 15.36 -15.80 21.28
C VAL A 327 14.44 -16.26 22.42
N ALA A 328 14.03 -15.35 23.29
CA ALA A 328 13.12 -15.62 24.41
C ALA A 328 11.64 -15.63 23.98
N GLU A 329 11.35 -15.36 22.71
CA GLU A 329 9.98 -15.30 22.17
C GLU A 329 9.09 -14.28 22.90
N GLU A 330 9.68 -13.16 23.32
CA GLU A 330 8.94 -12.06 23.91
C GLU A 330 8.19 -11.25 22.83
N THR A 331 6.94 -10.94 23.09
CA THR A 331 6.10 -10.14 22.17
C THR A 331 6.72 -8.77 21.88
N LEU A 332 7.46 -8.21 22.83
CA LEU A 332 8.12 -6.92 22.65
C LEU A 332 9.12 -6.92 21.47
N ALA A 333 9.72 -8.07 21.14
CA ALA A 333 10.58 -8.20 19.96
C ALA A 333 9.86 -7.76 18.70
N LEU A 334 8.61 -8.18 18.51
CA LEU A 334 7.80 -7.86 17.34
C LEU A 334 7.48 -6.37 17.30
N ARG A 335 7.02 -5.83 18.43
CA ARG A 335 6.63 -4.42 18.53
C ARG A 335 7.80 -3.48 18.20
N LEU A 336 8.95 -3.68 18.82
CA LEU A 336 10.13 -2.84 18.59
C LEU A 336 10.63 -2.95 17.16
N SER A 337 10.70 -4.16 16.62
CA SER A 337 11.20 -4.42 15.28
C SER A 337 10.28 -3.84 14.20
N VAL A 338 8.97 -4.01 14.33
CA VAL A 338 7.99 -3.44 13.40
C VAL A 338 8.05 -1.91 13.43
N MET A 339 8.13 -1.33 14.63
CA MET A 339 8.25 0.13 14.77
C MET A 339 9.48 0.66 14.04
N HIS A 340 10.63 0.00 14.20
CA HIS A 340 11.86 0.39 13.52
C HIS A 340 11.73 0.32 12.00
N ASN A 341 11.25 -0.81 11.45
CA ASN A 341 11.16 -0.98 10.01
C ASN A 341 10.16 -0.01 9.36
N LEU A 342 9.04 0.25 10.00
CA LEU A 342 8.07 1.23 9.48
C LEU A 342 8.63 2.66 9.54
N TYR A 343 9.33 2.99 10.62
CA TYR A 343 10.04 4.26 10.70
C TYR A 343 11.07 4.39 9.59
N PHE A 344 11.83 3.34 9.33
CA PHE A 344 12.82 3.32 8.25
C PHE A 344 12.18 3.65 6.89
N TYR A 345 11.05 3.00 6.58
CA TYR A 345 10.34 3.26 5.32
C TYR A 345 9.81 4.69 5.25
N ASN A 346 9.22 5.19 6.33
CA ASN A 346 8.74 6.57 6.36
C ASN A 346 9.89 7.57 6.21
N LYS A 347 11.03 7.29 6.81
CA LYS A 347 12.25 8.13 6.69
C LYS A 347 12.87 8.06 5.30
N LEU A 348 12.84 6.88 4.68
CA LEU A 348 13.27 6.71 3.30
C LEU A 348 12.48 7.66 2.38
N MET A 349 11.16 7.68 2.53
CA MET A 349 10.31 8.56 1.73
C MET A 349 10.59 10.04 2.02
N GLU A 350 10.79 10.40 3.26
CA GLU A 350 11.15 11.77 3.64
C GLU A 350 12.47 12.19 2.97
N ARG A 351 13.50 11.34 3.01
CA ARG A 351 14.78 11.62 2.35
C ARG A 351 14.63 11.72 0.83
N ILE A 352 13.77 10.89 0.23
CA ILE A 352 13.46 10.98 -1.21
C ILE A 352 12.81 12.33 -1.52
N ARG A 353 11.82 12.74 -0.73
CA ARG A 353 11.17 14.06 -0.92
C ARG A 353 12.16 15.21 -0.79
N ASN A 354 13.03 15.17 0.22
CA ASN A 354 14.05 16.18 0.43
C ASN A 354 15.02 16.24 -0.75
N ALA A 355 15.45 15.08 -1.26
CA ALA A 355 16.33 15.01 -2.43
C ALA A 355 15.65 15.59 -3.68
N LEU A 356 14.36 15.34 -3.86
CA LEU A 356 13.58 15.92 -4.97
C LEU A 356 13.47 17.44 -4.82
N ASP A 357 13.20 17.94 -3.60
CA ASP A 357 13.12 19.37 -3.33
C ASP A 357 14.47 20.08 -3.62
N GLU A 358 15.59 19.41 -3.34
CA GLU A 358 16.94 19.94 -3.54
C GLU A 358 17.48 19.70 -4.97
N GLY A 359 16.79 18.91 -5.79
CA GLY A 359 17.27 18.54 -7.12
C GLY A 359 18.43 17.54 -7.10
N SER A 360 18.53 16.72 -6.05
CA SER A 360 19.59 15.73 -5.83
C SER A 360 19.08 14.29 -5.78
N PHE A 361 17.90 14.02 -6.29
CA PHE A 361 17.32 12.66 -6.23
C PHE A 361 18.18 11.63 -6.98
N GLU A 362 18.72 11.96 -8.15
CA GLU A 362 19.55 11.03 -8.90
C GLU A 362 20.83 10.66 -8.14
N ALA A 363 21.41 11.60 -7.41
CA ALA A 363 22.55 11.33 -6.53
C ALA A 363 22.13 10.39 -5.38
N PHE A 364 20.97 10.61 -4.79
CA PHE A 364 20.39 9.73 -3.76
C PHE A 364 20.19 8.31 -4.30
N ARG A 365 19.61 8.18 -5.49
CA ARG A 365 19.37 6.90 -6.15
C ARG A 365 20.69 6.14 -6.37
N ARG A 366 21.73 6.81 -6.89
CA ARG A 366 23.04 6.20 -7.11
C ARG A 366 23.68 5.70 -5.82
N GLU A 367 23.52 6.46 -4.74
CA GLU A 367 24.09 6.08 -3.44
C GLU A 367 23.34 4.90 -2.80
N TYR A 368 22.00 4.88 -2.82
CA TYR A 368 21.21 4.01 -1.98
C TYR A 368 20.52 2.85 -2.70
N SER A 369 20.28 2.91 -4.00
CA SER A 369 19.50 1.88 -4.68
C SER A 369 20.10 0.47 -4.51
N GLU A 370 21.40 0.31 -4.77
CA GLU A 370 22.08 -0.97 -4.57
C GLU A 370 22.40 -1.23 -3.11
N LYS A 371 22.82 -0.21 -2.39
CA LYS A 371 23.24 -0.32 -0.99
C LYS A 371 22.14 -0.88 -0.10
N LEU A 372 20.92 -0.39 -0.25
CA LEU A 372 19.79 -0.84 0.56
C LEU A 372 19.29 -2.24 0.19
N ALA A 373 19.71 -2.78 -0.94
CA ALA A 373 19.42 -4.15 -1.34
C ALA A 373 20.35 -5.19 -0.70
N ARG A 374 21.42 -4.74 -0.06
CA ARG A 374 22.44 -5.65 0.53
C ARG A 374 21.93 -6.30 1.81
N ARG A 375 22.48 -7.49 2.07
CA ARG A 375 22.39 -8.16 3.37
C ARG A 375 23.75 -8.07 4.01
N ILE A 376 23.81 -7.61 5.24
CA ILE A 376 25.08 -7.39 5.95
C ILE A 376 25.16 -8.15 7.28
#